data_bff17ebbcd42c2c0faf947b9c9863231
#
_entry.id   bff17ebbcd42c2c0faf947b9c9863231
#
_cell.length_a   1.000
_cell.length_b   1.000
_cell.length_c   1.000
_cell.angle_alpha   90.00
_cell.angle_beta   90.00
_cell.angle_gamma   90.00
#
_symmetry.space_group_name_H-M   'P 1'
#
loop_
_entity.id
_entity.type
_entity.pdbx_description
1 polymer ?
#
loop_
_entity_poly.entity_id
_entity_poly.type
_entity_poly.pdbx_seq_one_letter_code
_entity_poly.pdbx_strand_id
1 'polypeptide(L)'
;KIVLNTKKSVNIAIIGKYVNLKDAYKSLDEALVHGGIANNVKVNLVRIESDNLKNNEIKTKLKNVSGLLIPGGFGKRGTEGKISAIRFARENKIPFLGICFGMQMAIVEFARNKLKIKKAGSTELDRKCYPVIGLINEWDKDGKIIKGTDKDLGGTMRLGLYEAKLRNNSAINR
;
A
#
# COMPACT_ATOMS: atom_id res chain seq x y z
N LYS A 1 2.43 29.76 -0.83
CA LYS A 1 3.74 30.45 -1.03
C LYS A 1 4.94 29.54 -0.74
N ILE A 2 4.93 28.74 0.34
CA ILE A 2 6.06 27.85 0.72
C ILE A 2 6.39 26.86 -0.41
N VAL A 3 5.38 26.23 -1.00
CA VAL A 3 5.56 25.24 -2.08
C VAL A 3 6.13 25.86 -3.36
N LEU A 4 5.80 27.10 -3.66
CA LEU A 4 6.23 27.77 -4.88
C LEU A 4 7.71 28.21 -4.83
N ASN A 5 8.28 28.34 -3.64
CA ASN A 5 9.65 28.82 -3.44
C ASN A 5 10.68 27.74 -3.12
N THR A 6 10.25 26.47 -2.98
CA THR A 6 11.19 25.39 -2.69
C THR A 6 11.91 24.92 -3.95
N LYS A 7 13.25 24.80 -3.88
CA LYS A 7 14.09 24.23 -4.93
C LYS A 7 14.19 22.69 -4.82
N LYS A 8 13.77 22.14 -3.68
CA LYS A 8 13.84 20.68 -3.43
C LYS A 8 12.57 20.01 -3.96
N SER A 9 12.72 18.88 -4.64
CA SER A 9 11.58 18.08 -5.07
C SER A 9 11.84 16.60 -4.83
N VAL A 10 10.76 15.84 -4.63
CA VAL A 10 10.77 14.39 -4.49
C VAL A 10 9.74 13.78 -5.42
N ASN A 11 10.06 12.63 -5.99
CA ASN A 11 9.14 11.87 -6.84
C ASN A 11 8.52 10.73 -6.05
N ILE A 12 7.21 10.76 -5.84
CA ILE A 12 6.48 9.68 -5.15
C ILE A 12 5.70 8.89 -6.20
N ALA A 13 6.03 7.60 -6.33
CA ALA A 13 5.29 6.70 -7.18
C ALA A 13 4.02 6.21 -6.47
N ILE A 14 2.87 6.36 -7.13
CA ILE A 14 1.59 5.79 -6.70
C ILE A 14 1.25 4.63 -7.63
N ILE A 15 1.26 3.41 -7.10
CA ILE A 15 0.96 2.21 -7.88
C ILE A 15 -0.44 1.72 -7.53
N GLY A 16 -1.37 1.94 -8.44
CA GLY A 16 -2.79 1.68 -8.24
C GLY A 16 -3.48 1.11 -9.47
N LYS A 17 -4.78 0.83 -9.34
CA LYS A 17 -5.63 0.34 -10.43
C LYS A 17 -6.34 1.45 -11.19
N TYR A 18 -6.52 2.61 -10.56
CA TYR A 18 -7.36 3.70 -11.04
C TYR A 18 -6.57 4.99 -11.21
N VAL A 19 -5.28 4.86 -11.51
CA VAL A 19 -4.35 6.01 -11.61
C VAL A 19 -4.70 6.97 -12.74
N ASN A 20 -5.47 6.52 -13.73
CA ASN A 20 -5.95 7.32 -14.85
C ASN A 20 -7.27 8.06 -14.55
N LEU A 21 -7.95 7.74 -13.43
CA LEU A 21 -9.15 8.43 -12.98
C LEU A 21 -8.74 9.55 -12.04
N LYS A 22 -8.88 10.80 -12.47
CA LYS A 22 -8.39 11.99 -11.74
C LYS A 22 -8.89 12.08 -10.30
N ASP A 23 -10.13 11.66 -10.05
CA ASP A 23 -10.75 11.81 -8.74
C ASP A 23 -10.54 10.61 -7.80
N ALA A 24 -10.10 9.46 -8.33
CA ALA A 24 -9.97 8.23 -7.54
C ALA A 24 -8.99 8.34 -6.37
N TYR A 25 -7.97 9.17 -6.52
CA TYR A 25 -6.91 9.34 -5.50
C TYR A 25 -6.73 10.81 -5.07
N LYS A 26 -7.75 11.66 -5.28
CA LYS A 26 -7.65 13.10 -4.99
C LYS A 26 -7.23 13.39 -3.56
N SER A 27 -7.87 12.79 -2.57
CA SER A 27 -7.52 12.99 -1.15
C SER A 27 -6.11 12.49 -0.81
N LEU A 28 -5.67 11.41 -1.46
CA LEU A 28 -4.31 10.89 -1.31
C LEU A 28 -3.28 11.85 -1.91
N ASP A 29 -3.56 12.37 -3.09
CA ASP A 29 -2.72 13.36 -3.77
C ASP A 29 -2.56 14.63 -2.90
N GLU A 30 -3.66 15.14 -2.36
CA GLU A 30 -3.67 16.29 -1.46
C GLU A 30 -2.88 16.02 -0.17
N ALA A 31 -3.06 14.85 0.43
CA ALA A 31 -2.31 14.45 1.62
C ALA A 31 -0.80 14.40 1.37
N LEU A 32 -0.37 13.89 0.21
CA LEU A 32 1.05 13.88 -0.19
C LEU A 32 1.59 15.30 -0.42
N VAL A 33 0.80 16.17 -1.03
CA VAL A 33 1.16 17.59 -1.21
C VAL A 33 1.29 18.29 0.15
N HIS A 34 0.35 18.07 1.07
CA HIS A 34 0.43 18.62 2.43
C HIS A 34 1.68 18.12 3.17
N GLY A 35 1.99 16.82 3.06
CA GLY A 35 3.25 16.27 3.58
C GLY A 35 4.49 16.95 2.98
N GLY A 36 4.45 17.25 1.68
CA GLY A 36 5.50 18.01 1.01
C GLY A 36 5.65 19.44 1.56
N ILE A 37 4.53 20.13 1.78
CA ILE A 37 4.52 21.48 2.38
C ILE A 37 5.15 21.45 3.77
N ALA A 38 4.73 20.50 4.61
CA ALA A 38 5.24 20.37 5.97
C ALA A 38 6.76 20.12 6.01
N ASN A 39 7.31 19.46 4.98
CA ASN A 39 8.74 19.15 4.86
C ASN A 39 9.51 20.11 3.94
N ASN A 40 8.88 21.20 3.48
CA ASN A 40 9.46 22.20 2.56
C ASN A 40 10.06 21.57 1.29
N VAL A 41 9.33 20.64 0.69
CA VAL A 41 9.67 19.98 -0.58
C VAL A 41 8.47 19.96 -1.53
N LYS A 42 8.73 20.07 -2.83
CA LYS A 42 7.72 19.86 -3.86
C LYS A 42 7.55 18.37 -4.10
N VAL A 43 6.33 17.85 -4.03
CA VAL A 43 6.02 16.46 -4.36
C VAL A 43 5.58 16.36 -5.81
N ASN A 44 6.28 15.54 -6.60
CA ASN A 44 5.90 15.16 -7.94
C ASN A 44 5.28 13.75 -7.88
N LEU A 45 4.04 13.61 -8.31
CA LEU A 45 3.32 12.34 -8.29
C LEU A 45 3.55 11.59 -9.60
N VAL A 46 4.16 10.40 -9.50
CA VAL A 46 4.38 9.47 -10.62
C VAL A 46 3.35 8.36 -10.53
N ARG A 47 2.34 8.40 -11.40
CA ARG A 47 1.25 7.42 -11.38
C ARG A 47 1.57 6.24 -12.28
N ILE A 48 1.48 5.03 -11.72
CA ILE A 48 1.80 3.79 -12.42
C ILE A 48 0.64 2.81 -12.25
N GLU A 49 0.10 2.35 -13.36
CA GLU A 49 -0.95 1.35 -13.36
C GLU A 49 -0.38 -0.03 -13.00
N SER A 50 -0.97 -0.66 -11.97
CA SER A 50 -0.47 -1.92 -11.44
C SER A 50 -0.72 -3.12 -12.36
N ASP A 51 -1.75 -3.05 -13.22
CA ASP A 51 -2.14 -4.17 -14.09
C ASP A 51 -1.08 -4.47 -15.16
N ASN A 52 -0.45 -3.41 -15.65
CA ASN A 52 0.53 -3.48 -16.74
C ASN A 52 1.99 -3.42 -16.26
N LEU A 53 2.21 -3.52 -14.95
CA LEU A 53 3.56 -3.42 -14.40
C LEU A 53 4.27 -4.78 -14.43
N LYS A 54 5.03 -5.01 -15.48
CA LYS A 54 5.86 -6.21 -15.64
C LYS A 54 7.18 -6.09 -14.90
N ASN A 55 7.74 -7.21 -14.46
CA ASN A 55 8.99 -7.25 -13.69
C ASN A 55 10.18 -6.59 -14.42
N ASN A 56 10.27 -6.73 -15.72
CA ASN A 56 11.33 -6.13 -16.53
C ASN A 56 11.21 -4.60 -16.68
N GLU A 57 10.03 -4.03 -16.45
CA GLU A 57 9.77 -2.58 -16.55
C GLU A 57 9.91 -1.85 -15.21
N ILE A 58 9.83 -2.58 -14.10
CA ILE A 58 9.83 -2.00 -12.74
C ILE A 58 11.06 -1.12 -12.52
N LYS A 59 12.24 -1.63 -12.85
CA LYS A 59 13.51 -0.90 -12.68
C LYS A 59 13.51 0.42 -13.44
N THR A 60 12.99 0.44 -14.65
CA THR A 60 12.93 1.64 -15.48
C THR A 60 11.89 2.62 -14.96
N LYS A 61 10.67 2.14 -14.64
CA LYS A 61 9.56 2.98 -14.17
C LYS A 61 9.81 3.58 -12.78
N LEU A 62 10.58 2.90 -11.93
CA LEU A 62 10.89 3.31 -10.56
C LEU A 62 12.31 3.86 -10.37
N LYS A 63 13.07 4.08 -11.45
CA LYS A 63 14.48 4.50 -11.38
C LYS A 63 14.70 5.79 -10.58
N ASN A 64 13.80 6.76 -10.73
CA ASN A 64 13.97 8.11 -10.17
C ASN A 64 12.94 8.44 -9.09
N VAL A 65 12.39 7.42 -8.40
CA VAL A 65 11.42 7.65 -7.34
C VAL A 65 12.11 7.74 -5.98
N SER A 66 11.66 8.68 -5.17
CA SER A 66 12.13 8.91 -3.80
C SER A 66 11.32 8.14 -2.77
N GLY A 67 10.12 7.68 -3.15
CA GLY A 67 9.22 6.91 -2.31
C GLY A 67 8.17 6.19 -3.13
N LEU A 68 7.66 5.08 -2.60
CA LEU A 68 6.63 4.25 -3.20
C LEU A 68 5.39 4.21 -2.31
N LEU A 69 4.23 4.49 -2.87
CA LEU A 69 2.94 4.35 -2.21
C LEU A 69 2.03 3.39 -2.96
N ILE A 70 1.45 2.45 -2.23
CA ILE A 70 0.40 1.57 -2.75
C ILE A 70 -0.88 1.84 -1.97
N PRO A 71 -1.92 2.39 -2.63
CA PRO A 71 -3.19 2.74 -2.00
C PRO A 71 -4.02 1.50 -1.67
N GLY A 72 -5.11 1.74 -0.95
CA GLY A 72 -6.15 0.77 -0.71
C GLY A 72 -6.82 0.28 -2.00
N GLY A 73 -7.55 -0.79 -1.88
CA GLY A 73 -8.31 -1.40 -2.98
C GLY A 73 -8.70 -2.84 -2.64
N PHE A 74 -9.39 -3.48 -3.58
CA PHE A 74 -9.89 -4.84 -3.44
C PHE A 74 -9.64 -5.65 -4.71
N GLY A 75 -9.69 -6.98 -4.57
CA GLY A 75 -9.69 -7.94 -5.67
C GLY A 75 -8.33 -8.17 -6.33
N LYS A 76 -8.28 -9.19 -7.17
CA LYS A 76 -7.05 -9.82 -7.67
C LYS A 76 -6.30 -9.00 -8.74
N ARG A 77 -7.00 -8.12 -9.47
CA ARG A 77 -6.41 -7.36 -10.59
C ARG A 77 -5.23 -6.49 -10.13
N GLY A 78 -4.10 -6.53 -10.83
CA GLY A 78 -2.90 -5.75 -10.56
C GLY A 78 -2.12 -6.12 -9.29
N THR A 79 -2.49 -7.22 -8.61
CA THR A 79 -1.87 -7.63 -7.35
C THR A 79 -0.39 -7.99 -7.51
N GLU A 80 -0.06 -8.79 -8.52
CA GLU A 80 1.33 -9.24 -8.74
C GLU A 80 2.25 -8.07 -9.14
N GLY A 81 1.74 -7.09 -9.90
CA GLY A 81 2.50 -5.86 -10.19
C GLY A 81 2.80 -5.05 -8.94
N LYS A 82 1.84 -4.97 -8.00
CA LYS A 82 2.06 -4.31 -6.70
C LYS A 82 3.10 -5.06 -5.87
N ILE A 83 2.98 -6.40 -5.75
CA ILE A 83 3.94 -7.24 -5.01
C ILE A 83 5.36 -7.07 -5.59
N SER A 84 5.48 -7.06 -6.91
CA SER A 84 6.76 -6.87 -7.59
C SER A 84 7.37 -5.49 -7.33
N ALA A 85 6.55 -4.44 -7.32
CA ALA A 85 7.01 -3.09 -6.98
C ALA A 85 7.43 -2.95 -5.51
N ILE A 86 6.70 -3.59 -4.59
CA ILE A 86 7.05 -3.63 -3.16
C ILE A 86 8.40 -4.33 -2.98
N ARG A 87 8.59 -5.47 -3.65
CA ARG A 87 9.86 -6.16 -3.66
C ARG A 87 11.00 -5.26 -4.14
N PHE A 88 10.80 -4.56 -5.23
CA PHE A 88 11.79 -3.63 -5.78
C PHE A 88 12.11 -2.52 -4.76
N ALA A 89 11.11 -1.92 -4.14
CA ALA A 89 11.31 -0.88 -3.13
C ALA A 89 12.10 -1.41 -1.94
N ARG A 90 11.76 -2.58 -1.41
CA ARG A 90 12.47 -3.22 -0.29
C ARG A 90 13.94 -3.54 -0.65
N GLU A 91 14.18 -4.12 -1.83
CA GLU A 91 15.53 -4.50 -2.27
C GLU A 91 16.42 -3.29 -2.55
N ASN A 92 15.84 -2.18 -3.00
CA ASN A 92 16.57 -0.93 -3.28
C ASN A 92 16.46 0.12 -2.16
N LYS A 93 15.91 -0.26 -0.98
CA LYS A 93 15.78 0.62 0.19
C LYS A 93 15.00 1.91 -0.10
N ILE A 94 14.04 1.86 -1.02
CA ILE A 94 13.14 2.97 -1.30
C ILE A 94 12.08 3.02 -0.19
N PRO A 95 11.83 4.17 0.46
CA PRO A 95 10.75 4.36 1.42
C PRO A 95 9.42 3.89 0.84
N PHE A 96 8.67 3.11 1.62
CA PHE A 96 7.42 2.49 1.19
C PHE A 96 6.28 2.77 2.17
N LEU A 97 5.11 3.14 1.65
CA LEU A 97 3.87 3.21 2.40
C LEU A 97 2.79 2.37 1.72
N GLY A 98 2.28 1.38 2.43
CA GLY A 98 1.12 0.58 2.02
C GLY A 98 -0.12 0.97 2.83
N ILE A 99 -1.19 1.38 2.15
CA ILE A 99 -2.46 1.73 2.80
C ILE A 99 -3.44 0.58 2.60
N CYS A 100 -4.02 0.04 3.68
CA CYS A 100 -5.02 -1.03 3.65
C CYS A 100 -4.54 -2.22 2.80
N PHE A 101 -5.06 -2.40 1.59
CA PHE A 101 -4.64 -3.46 0.66
C PHE A 101 -3.14 -3.39 0.31
N GLY A 102 -2.57 -2.18 0.22
CA GLY A 102 -1.14 -2.01 -0.02
C GLY A 102 -0.27 -2.57 1.11
N MET A 103 -0.70 -2.41 2.36
CA MET A 103 -0.06 -3.02 3.54
C MET A 103 -0.18 -4.55 3.48
N GLN A 104 -1.36 -5.08 3.15
CA GLN A 104 -1.57 -6.51 3.02
C GLN A 104 -0.64 -7.14 1.96
N MET A 105 -0.47 -6.47 0.82
CA MET A 105 0.43 -6.93 -0.23
C MET A 105 1.91 -6.87 0.19
N ALA A 106 2.28 -5.95 1.06
CA ALA A 106 3.63 -5.92 1.64
C ALA A 106 3.90 -7.14 2.55
N ILE A 107 2.90 -7.56 3.33
CA ILE A 107 2.99 -8.78 4.14
C ILE A 107 3.13 -10.01 3.24
N VAL A 108 2.35 -10.11 2.18
CA VAL A 108 2.44 -11.21 1.20
C VAL A 108 3.80 -11.22 0.51
N GLU A 109 4.31 -10.06 0.08
CA GLU A 109 5.64 -9.94 -0.52
C GLU A 109 6.72 -10.45 0.42
N PHE A 110 6.71 -9.98 1.66
CA PHE A 110 7.70 -10.37 2.66
C PHE A 110 7.65 -11.87 2.94
N ALA A 111 6.46 -12.42 3.11
CA ALA A 111 6.27 -13.85 3.33
C ALA A 111 6.82 -14.69 2.17
N ARG A 112 6.54 -14.31 0.92
CA ARG A 112 7.02 -15.02 -0.27
C ARG A 112 8.53 -14.92 -0.46
N ASN A 113 9.10 -13.73 -0.32
CA ASN A 113 10.47 -13.46 -0.75
C ASN A 113 11.49 -13.52 0.39
N LYS A 114 11.10 -13.17 1.62
CA LYS A 114 12.01 -13.22 2.79
C LYS A 114 11.82 -14.50 3.59
N LEU A 115 10.59 -14.89 3.89
CA LEU A 115 10.31 -16.11 4.66
C LEU A 115 10.24 -17.37 3.79
N LYS A 116 10.33 -17.23 2.45
CA LYS A 116 10.32 -18.32 1.47
C LYS A 116 9.03 -19.15 1.45
N ILE A 117 7.93 -18.59 1.91
CA ILE A 117 6.61 -19.23 1.86
C ILE A 117 6.02 -18.97 0.46
N LYS A 118 6.44 -19.77 -0.52
CA LYS A 118 6.13 -19.56 -1.96
C LYS A 118 4.64 -19.36 -2.27
N LYS A 119 3.74 -20.04 -1.55
CA LYS A 119 2.29 -19.97 -1.73
C LYS A 119 1.61 -18.93 -0.84
N ALA A 120 2.37 -18.09 -0.09
CA ALA A 120 1.79 -17.07 0.76
C ALA A 120 0.86 -16.15 -0.03
N GLY A 121 -0.30 -15.83 0.53
CA GLY A 121 -1.33 -15.05 -0.14
C GLY A 121 -2.40 -14.55 0.80
N SER A 122 -3.43 -13.98 0.21
CA SER A 122 -4.67 -13.58 0.88
C SER A 122 -5.81 -14.49 0.45
N THR A 123 -6.61 -14.96 1.40
CA THR A 123 -7.79 -15.78 1.12
C THR A 123 -8.88 -15.03 0.34
N GLU A 124 -8.86 -13.69 0.35
CA GLU A 124 -9.68 -12.88 -0.55
C GLU A 124 -9.32 -13.09 -2.03
N LEU A 125 -8.04 -13.30 -2.32
CA LEU A 125 -7.52 -13.37 -3.69
C LEU A 125 -7.41 -14.79 -4.23
N ASP A 126 -7.05 -15.73 -3.37
CA ASP A 126 -6.91 -17.14 -3.69
C ASP A 126 -7.13 -18.00 -2.43
N ARG A 127 -8.22 -18.74 -2.39
CA ARG A 127 -8.54 -19.64 -1.27
C ARG A 127 -7.58 -20.82 -1.11
N LYS A 128 -6.78 -21.13 -2.15
CA LYS A 128 -5.79 -22.23 -2.12
C LYS A 128 -4.40 -21.76 -1.70
N CYS A 129 -4.22 -20.48 -1.40
CA CYS A 129 -2.95 -19.96 -0.93
C CYS A 129 -2.62 -20.43 0.50
N TYR A 130 -1.35 -20.30 0.90
CA TYR A 130 -0.98 -20.30 2.31
C TYR A 130 -1.41 -18.96 2.92
N PRO A 131 -2.40 -18.94 3.84
CA PRO A 131 -3.02 -17.70 4.26
C PRO A 131 -2.13 -16.92 5.22
N VAL A 132 -1.53 -15.82 4.76
CA VAL A 132 -0.85 -14.82 5.60
C VAL A 132 -1.72 -13.60 5.83
N ILE A 133 -2.73 -13.42 4.97
CA ILE A 133 -3.85 -12.50 5.13
C ILE A 133 -5.13 -13.32 5.01
N GLY A 134 -6.00 -13.22 6.00
CA GLY A 134 -7.26 -13.95 6.04
C GLY A 134 -8.47 -13.01 6.04
N LEU A 135 -9.60 -13.52 5.55
CA LEU A 135 -10.89 -12.89 5.79
C LEU A 135 -11.23 -12.98 7.27
N ILE A 136 -11.84 -11.94 7.81
CA ILE A 136 -12.33 -11.94 9.18
C ILE A 136 -13.63 -12.77 9.19
N ASN A 137 -13.58 -13.89 9.89
CA ASN A 137 -14.71 -14.80 10.01
C ASN A 137 -15.59 -14.50 11.22
N GLU A 138 -14.99 -13.90 12.27
CA GLU A 138 -15.68 -13.58 13.52
C GLU A 138 -15.14 -12.25 14.08
N TRP A 139 -16.02 -11.43 14.64
CA TRP A 139 -15.64 -10.21 15.36
C TRP A 139 -16.61 -9.92 16.50
N ASP A 140 -16.13 -9.25 17.54
CA ASP A 140 -16.96 -8.73 18.62
C ASP A 140 -17.62 -7.41 18.19
N LYS A 141 -18.91 -7.30 18.40
CA LYS A 141 -19.66 -6.06 18.30
C LYS A 141 -20.56 -5.94 19.52
N ASP A 142 -20.23 -4.98 20.38
CA ASP A 142 -20.99 -4.69 21.60
C ASP A 142 -21.15 -5.92 22.52
N GLY A 143 -20.10 -6.75 22.67
CA GLY A 143 -20.10 -7.95 23.49
C GLY A 143 -20.78 -9.17 22.83
N LYS A 144 -21.15 -9.08 21.56
CA LYS A 144 -21.72 -10.21 20.78
C LYS A 144 -20.76 -10.62 19.68
N ILE A 145 -20.48 -11.93 19.59
CA ILE A 145 -19.69 -12.48 18.49
C ILE A 145 -20.57 -12.55 17.24
N ILE A 146 -20.20 -11.79 16.22
CA ILE A 146 -20.83 -11.82 14.90
C ILE A 146 -19.99 -12.68 13.98
N LYS A 147 -20.62 -13.58 13.24
CA LYS A 147 -19.98 -14.39 12.21
C LYS A 147 -20.16 -13.72 10.85
N GLY A 148 -19.05 -13.46 10.17
CA GLY A 148 -19.04 -12.93 8.81
C GLY A 148 -19.30 -14.00 7.76
N THR A 149 -19.75 -13.56 6.61
CA THR A 149 -19.87 -14.40 5.42
C THR A 149 -18.91 -13.93 4.34
N ASP A 150 -18.61 -14.79 3.38
CA ASP A 150 -17.75 -14.45 2.22
C ASP A 150 -18.34 -13.35 1.33
N LYS A 151 -19.59 -12.95 1.57
CA LYS A 151 -20.31 -11.91 0.81
C LYS A 151 -20.14 -10.51 1.41
N ASP A 152 -19.66 -10.41 2.65
CA ASP A 152 -19.55 -9.15 3.40
C ASP A 152 -18.14 -8.52 3.30
N LEU A 153 -17.53 -8.60 2.12
CA LEU A 153 -16.21 -8.00 1.89
C LEU A 153 -16.25 -6.49 2.11
N GLY A 154 -15.45 -6.00 3.06
CA GLY A 154 -15.42 -4.59 3.45
C GLY A 154 -16.45 -4.18 4.51
N GLY A 155 -17.44 -5.01 4.83
CA GLY A 155 -18.44 -4.74 5.87
C GLY A 155 -17.88 -4.65 7.28
N THR A 156 -16.67 -5.18 7.50
CA THR A 156 -15.93 -5.11 8.77
C THR A 156 -14.86 -4.03 8.79
N MET A 157 -14.85 -3.13 7.82
CA MET A 157 -13.89 -2.04 7.76
C MET A 157 -14.03 -1.15 9.00
N ARG A 158 -12.93 -1.02 9.74
CA ARG A 158 -12.89 -0.17 10.93
C ARG A 158 -12.63 1.27 10.52
N LEU A 159 -13.48 2.18 10.99
CA LEU A 159 -13.36 3.61 10.77
C LEU A 159 -13.13 4.31 12.12
N GLY A 160 -12.41 5.43 12.09
CA GLY A 160 -12.12 6.23 13.26
C GLY A 160 -10.73 6.02 13.84
N LEU A 161 -10.56 6.47 15.07
CA LEU A 161 -9.28 6.45 15.79
C LEU A 161 -9.09 5.10 16.49
N TYR A 162 -7.94 4.48 16.26
CA TYR A 162 -7.50 3.28 16.97
C TYR A 162 -6.12 3.50 17.56
N GLU A 163 -5.94 3.13 18.83
CA GLU A 163 -4.64 3.19 19.48
C GLU A 163 -3.67 2.18 18.86
N ALA A 164 -2.46 2.64 18.56
CA ALA A 164 -1.38 1.80 18.10
C ALA A 164 -0.10 2.09 18.89
N LYS A 165 0.45 1.06 19.53
CA LYS A 165 1.73 1.17 20.25
C LYS A 165 2.90 0.92 19.29
N LEU A 166 3.70 1.95 19.05
CA LEU A 166 4.91 1.84 18.27
C LEU A 166 6.06 1.29 19.11
N ARG A 167 6.84 0.38 18.55
CA ARG A 167 8.03 -0.13 19.21
C ARG A 167 9.07 0.99 19.34
N ASN A 168 9.58 1.21 20.55
CA ASN A 168 10.63 2.19 20.82
C ASN A 168 11.85 1.93 19.92
N ASN A 169 12.46 3.01 19.43
CA ASN A 169 13.62 2.97 18.52
C ASN A 169 13.36 2.34 17.14
N SER A 170 12.11 2.12 16.76
CA SER A 170 11.77 1.75 15.38
C SER A 170 11.86 2.98 14.45
N ALA A 171 12.04 2.75 13.14
CA ALA A 171 12.09 3.81 12.15
C ALA A 171 10.78 4.65 12.09
N ILE A 172 9.64 4.05 12.49
CA ILE A 172 8.33 4.72 12.53
C ILE A 172 8.18 5.59 13.79
N ASN A 173 8.90 5.26 14.87
CA ASN A 173 8.82 5.98 16.15
C ASN A 173 9.81 7.16 16.24
N ARG A 174 10.60 7.37 15.21
CA ARG A 174 11.52 8.51 15.08
C ARG A 174 10.82 9.65 14.36
#